data_159375846cc6095558cdf94b045129b0
#
_entry.id   159375846cc6095558cdf94b045129b0
#
_cell.length_a   1.000
_cell.length_b   1.000
_cell.length_c   1.000
_cell.angle_alpha   90.00
_cell.angle_beta   90.00
_cell.angle_gamma   90.00
#
_symmetry.space_group_name_H-M   'P 1'
#
loop_
_entity.id
_entity.type
_entity.pdbx_description
1 polymer ?
#
loop_
_entity_poly.entity_id
_entity_poly.type
_entity_poly.pdbx_seq_one_letter_code
_entity_poly.pdbx_strand_id
1 'polypeptide(L)'
;MKICVLGTRGFPLIQGGVEKHCESLYTEFPAEYRFVIFRRKPYVRVTPSYPNITFIDLPSTKIKGFEAVYHSFLSTCRAVLSRPDIVHIHNIGPALFSPLLKLCGIKVVLTYHSPNYEHKKWGWGARTLLKWSEKIALRMSDAVIFVNKFQLEKYDERTRSKSYYIPNGIPRITPATQQNY
;
A
#
# COMPACT_ATOMS: atom_id res chain seq x y z
N MET A 1 -17.08 -5.70 -5.49
CA MET A 1 -15.81 -6.32 -5.06
C MET A 1 -15.27 -5.57 -3.85
N LYS A 2 -14.82 -6.29 -2.79
CA LYS A 2 -14.27 -5.70 -1.55
C LYS A 2 -12.75 -5.81 -1.53
N ILE A 3 -12.08 -4.68 -1.37
CA ILE A 3 -10.61 -4.59 -1.39
C ILE A 3 -10.14 -3.97 -0.07
N CYS A 4 -9.26 -4.67 0.65
CA CYS A 4 -8.57 -4.10 1.80
C CYS A 4 -7.22 -3.51 1.36
N VAL A 5 -6.91 -2.32 1.85
CA VAL A 5 -5.68 -1.59 1.50
C VAL A 5 -4.83 -1.41 2.74
N LEU A 6 -3.56 -1.81 2.65
CA LEU A 6 -2.59 -1.67 3.73
C LEU A 6 -1.21 -1.25 3.19
N GLY A 7 -0.32 -0.83 4.08
CA GLY A 7 1.03 -0.41 3.72
C GLY A 7 1.22 1.09 3.54
N THR A 8 0.18 1.88 3.79
CA THR A 8 0.22 3.34 3.84
C THR A 8 0.02 3.84 5.28
N ARG A 9 0.35 5.09 5.57
CA ARG A 9 -0.06 5.78 6.81
C ARG A 9 -1.52 6.19 6.76
N GLY A 10 -2.10 6.27 5.56
CA GLY A 10 -3.46 6.69 5.27
C GLY A 10 -3.52 8.00 4.48
N PHE A 11 -4.73 8.44 4.20
CA PHE A 11 -5.06 9.73 3.58
C PHE A 11 -6.42 10.21 4.11
N PRO A 12 -6.88 11.45 3.92
CA PRO A 12 -6.18 12.56 3.28
C PRO A 12 -5.24 13.31 4.24
N LEU A 13 -4.61 14.35 3.74
CA LEU A 13 -3.78 15.30 4.49
C LEU A 13 -2.57 14.67 5.21
N ILE A 14 -2.14 13.47 4.80
CA ILE A 14 -0.93 12.83 5.30
C ILE A 14 0.16 12.95 4.23
N GLN A 15 1.26 13.63 4.57
CA GLN A 15 2.37 13.84 3.63
C GLN A 15 3.05 12.53 3.28
N GLY A 16 3.32 12.31 2.00
CA GLY A 16 4.06 11.18 1.47
C GLY A 16 3.63 10.81 0.05
N GLY A 17 4.57 10.34 -0.75
CA GLY A 17 4.29 9.96 -2.14
C GLY A 17 3.31 8.80 -2.25
N VAL A 18 3.43 7.81 -1.36
CA VAL A 18 2.52 6.66 -1.31
C VAL A 18 1.13 7.08 -0.86
N GLU A 19 1.04 7.94 0.15
CA GLU A 19 -0.22 8.46 0.67
C GLU A 19 -0.98 9.22 -0.41
N LYS A 20 -0.29 10.13 -1.12
CA LYS A 20 -0.89 10.89 -2.22
C LYS A 20 -1.28 9.99 -3.40
N HIS A 21 -0.45 9.00 -3.74
CA HIS A 21 -0.81 8.00 -4.74
C HIS A 21 -2.08 7.23 -4.35
N CYS A 22 -2.17 6.75 -3.10
CA CYS A 22 -3.35 6.04 -2.60
C CYS A 22 -4.60 6.92 -2.65
N GLU A 23 -4.50 8.16 -2.21
CA GLU A 23 -5.60 9.11 -2.26
C GLU A 23 -6.10 9.27 -3.71
N SER A 24 -5.22 9.65 -4.63
CA SER A 24 -5.57 9.85 -6.04
C SER A 24 -6.11 8.57 -6.72
N LEU A 25 -5.59 7.40 -6.33
CA LEU A 25 -6.02 6.14 -6.92
C LEU A 25 -7.41 5.73 -6.43
N TYR A 26 -7.61 5.66 -5.11
CA TYR A 26 -8.83 5.06 -4.56
C TYR A 26 -10.06 5.96 -4.63
N THR A 27 -9.87 7.28 -4.66
CA THR A 27 -10.98 8.24 -4.81
C THR A 27 -11.55 8.29 -6.24
N GLU A 28 -10.79 7.85 -7.23
CA GLU A 28 -11.20 7.83 -8.64
C GLU A 28 -11.83 6.50 -9.08
N PHE A 29 -11.83 5.48 -8.20
CA PHE A 29 -12.44 4.20 -8.55
C PHE A 29 -13.97 4.27 -8.60
N PRO A 30 -14.61 3.54 -9.53
CA PRO A 30 -16.05 3.41 -9.59
C PRO A 30 -16.67 2.87 -8.29
N ALA A 31 -17.89 3.29 -7.97
CA ALA A 31 -18.56 2.99 -6.70
C ALA A 31 -18.84 1.49 -6.45
N GLU A 32 -18.76 0.65 -7.47
CA GLU A 32 -18.90 -0.81 -7.38
C GLU A 32 -17.72 -1.48 -6.64
N TYR A 33 -16.56 -0.81 -6.55
CA TYR A 33 -15.42 -1.25 -5.78
C TYR A 33 -15.47 -0.68 -4.37
N ARG A 34 -15.54 -1.53 -3.36
CA ARG A 34 -15.57 -1.11 -1.95
C ARG A 34 -14.18 -1.26 -1.35
N PHE A 35 -13.65 -0.17 -0.83
CA PHE A 35 -12.34 -0.14 -0.21
C PHE A 35 -12.43 -0.06 1.31
N VAL A 36 -11.61 -0.86 2.00
CA VAL A 36 -11.36 -0.74 3.43
C VAL A 36 -9.89 -0.34 3.59
N ILE A 37 -9.65 0.89 4.02
CA ILE A 37 -8.30 1.45 4.11
C ILE A 37 -7.85 1.49 5.56
N PHE A 38 -6.79 0.75 5.88
CA PHE A 38 -6.21 0.75 7.22
C PHE A 38 -5.25 1.93 7.37
N ARG A 39 -5.60 2.86 8.28
CA ARG A 39 -4.79 4.04 8.56
C ARG A 39 -4.09 3.93 9.90
N ARG A 40 -2.94 4.57 10.04
CA ARG A 40 -2.23 4.67 11.32
C ARG A 40 -2.82 5.82 12.14
N LYS A 41 -3.54 5.49 13.21
CA LYS A 41 -4.27 6.44 14.06
C LYS A 41 -3.49 7.72 14.42
N PRO A 42 -2.18 7.68 14.77
CA PRO A 42 -1.45 8.90 15.14
C PRO A 42 -1.28 9.93 14.00
N TYR A 43 -1.48 9.54 12.75
CA TYR A 43 -1.36 10.44 11.59
C TYR A 43 -2.70 10.98 11.11
N VAL A 44 -3.80 10.41 11.59
CA VAL A 44 -5.15 10.78 11.14
C VAL A 44 -5.57 12.10 11.78
N ARG A 45 -5.90 13.09 10.95
CA ARG A 45 -6.40 14.41 11.37
C ARG A 45 -7.87 14.60 11.03
N VAL A 46 -8.31 14.04 9.90
CA VAL A 46 -9.69 14.14 9.40
C VAL A 46 -10.14 12.81 8.85
N THR A 47 -11.43 12.59 8.84
CA THR A 47 -12.06 11.41 8.22
C THR A 47 -13.15 11.88 7.27
N PRO A 48 -12.81 12.06 5.98
CA PRO A 48 -13.80 12.42 4.98
C PRO A 48 -14.73 11.23 4.70
N SER A 49 -15.91 11.52 4.21
CA SER A 49 -16.85 10.51 3.73
C SER A 49 -16.68 10.33 2.22
N TYR A 50 -16.41 9.11 1.80
CA TYR A 50 -16.44 8.69 0.40
C TYR A 50 -17.46 7.57 0.25
N PRO A 51 -18.24 7.53 -0.83
CA PRO A 51 -19.32 6.55 -1.01
C PRO A 51 -18.85 5.09 -0.96
N ASN A 52 -17.60 4.85 -1.41
CA ASN A 52 -17.04 3.52 -1.59
C ASN A 52 -15.81 3.22 -0.71
N ILE A 53 -15.42 4.15 0.18
CA ILE A 53 -14.24 3.98 1.05
C ILE A 53 -14.65 3.99 2.52
N THR A 54 -14.26 2.94 3.24
CA THR A 54 -14.34 2.85 4.69
C THR A 54 -12.93 2.95 5.28
N PHE A 55 -12.74 3.86 6.21
CA PHE A 55 -11.46 3.97 6.93
C PHE A 55 -11.52 3.21 8.26
N ILE A 56 -10.44 2.49 8.55
CA ILE A 56 -10.23 1.83 9.85
C ILE A 56 -8.91 2.33 10.43
N ASP A 57 -9.01 3.07 11.53
CA ASP A 57 -7.85 3.65 12.20
C ASP A 57 -7.30 2.66 13.23
N LEU A 58 -6.14 2.10 12.95
CA LEU A 58 -5.47 1.15 13.80
C LEU A 58 -4.40 1.82 14.66
N PRO A 59 -4.16 1.32 15.87
CA PRO A 59 -3.09 1.81 16.71
C PRO A 59 -1.73 1.64 16.02
N SER A 60 -0.80 2.53 16.34
CA SER A 60 0.58 2.47 15.88
C SER A 60 1.51 2.86 17.02
N THR A 61 2.75 2.38 16.98
CA THR A 61 3.78 2.74 17.92
C THR A 61 4.56 3.96 17.43
N LYS A 62 5.19 4.70 18.34
CA LYS A 62 6.11 5.79 17.99
C LYS A 62 7.55 5.31 17.82
N ILE A 63 7.84 4.02 18.03
CA ILE A 63 9.18 3.44 17.91
C ILE A 63 9.55 3.41 16.44
N LYS A 64 10.55 4.22 16.07
CA LYS A 64 11.03 4.35 14.69
C LYS A 64 11.46 2.99 14.11
N GLY A 65 10.95 2.65 12.94
CA GLY A 65 11.22 1.37 12.28
C GLY A 65 10.26 0.24 12.67
N PHE A 66 9.86 0.13 13.93
CA PHE A 66 8.89 -0.87 14.39
C PHE A 66 7.45 -0.48 14.06
N GLU A 67 7.17 0.80 13.97
CA GLU A 67 5.86 1.35 13.63
C GLU A 67 5.23 0.70 12.39
N ALA A 68 5.99 0.60 11.30
CA ALA A 68 5.50 0.04 10.06
C ALA A 68 5.19 -1.47 10.19
N VAL A 69 6.05 -2.22 10.86
CA VAL A 69 5.90 -3.67 11.07
C VAL A 69 4.66 -3.95 11.93
N TYR A 70 4.55 -3.27 13.07
CA TYR A 70 3.42 -3.44 13.99
C TYR A 70 2.08 -3.13 13.32
N HIS A 71 1.98 -1.96 12.66
CA HIS A 71 0.75 -1.59 11.96
C HIS A 71 0.41 -2.55 10.82
N SER A 72 1.41 -3.01 10.06
CA SER A 72 1.19 -3.96 8.97
C SER A 72 0.68 -5.30 9.47
N PHE A 73 1.19 -5.79 10.60
CA PHE A 73 0.68 -6.99 11.26
C PHE A 73 -0.79 -6.83 11.65
N LEU A 74 -1.13 -5.76 12.38
CA LEU A 74 -2.52 -5.50 12.79
C LEU A 74 -3.45 -5.35 11.59
N SER A 75 -3.02 -4.63 10.57
CA SER A 75 -3.79 -4.45 9.33
C SER A 75 -4.04 -5.77 8.63
N THR A 76 -3.03 -6.65 8.58
CA THR A 76 -3.17 -7.99 8.00
C THR A 76 -4.18 -8.84 8.77
N CYS A 77 -4.10 -8.86 10.10
CA CYS A 77 -5.07 -9.59 10.94
C CYS A 77 -6.50 -9.07 10.72
N ARG A 78 -6.68 -7.75 10.68
CA ARG A 78 -8.00 -7.14 10.41
C ARG A 78 -8.49 -7.42 9.00
N ALA A 79 -7.61 -7.45 8.00
CA ALA A 79 -7.94 -7.84 6.64
C ALA A 79 -8.44 -9.29 6.59
N VAL A 80 -7.74 -10.24 7.22
CA VAL A 80 -8.18 -11.65 7.30
C VAL A 80 -9.58 -11.76 7.90
N LEU A 81 -9.83 -11.09 9.02
CA LEU A 81 -11.15 -11.11 9.68
C LEU A 81 -12.26 -10.48 8.81
N SER A 82 -11.91 -9.53 7.97
CA SER A 82 -12.89 -8.84 7.12
C SER A 82 -13.22 -9.59 5.82
N ARG A 83 -12.50 -10.68 5.53
CA ARG A 83 -12.68 -11.55 4.35
C ARG A 83 -12.87 -10.77 3.04
N PRO A 84 -11.88 -9.99 2.59
CA PRO A 84 -11.95 -9.29 1.33
C PRO A 84 -11.72 -10.22 0.14
N ASP A 85 -12.14 -9.80 -1.04
CA ASP A 85 -11.79 -10.48 -2.29
C ASP A 85 -10.30 -10.31 -2.61
N ILE A 86 -9.76 -9.12 -2.31
CA ILE A 86 -8.36 -8.75 -2.58
C ILE A 86 -7.81 -7.97 -1.39
N VAL A 87 -6.54 -8.21 -1.07
CA VAL A 87 -5.73 -7.30 -0.27
C VAL A 87 -4.70 -6.60 -1.16
N HIS A 88 -4.79 -5.28 -1.26
CA HIS A 88 -3.81 -4.46 -1.97
C HIS A 88 -2.79 -3.90 -0.99
N ILE A 89 -1.54 -4.30 -1.18
CA ILE A 89 -0.44 -3.92 -0.30
C ILE A 89 0.45 -2.89 -1.00
N HIS A 90 0.70 -1.76 -0.35
CA HIS A 90 1.67 -0.78 -0.82
C HIS A 90 3.00 -0.96 -0.10
N ASN A 91 4.08 -1.05 -0.87
CA ASN A 91 5.45 -1.29 -0.44
C ASN A 91 5.77 -2.72 0.04
N ILE A 92 7.05 -3.06 -0.10
CA ILE A 92 7.59 -4.38 0.23
C ILE A 92 7.59 -4.69 1.74
N GLY A 93 7.81 -3.69 2.61
CA GLY A 93 7.85 -3.90 4.05
C GLY A 93 6.55 -4.50 4.63
N PRO A 94 5.40 -3.86 4.40
CA PRO A 94 4.10 -4.40 4.80
C PRO A 94 3.78 -5.79 4.24
N ALA A 95 4.30 -6.10 3.06
CA ALA A 95 4.07 -7.38 2.40
C ALA A 95 4.78 -8.58 3.06
N LEU A 96 5.57 -8.35 4.11
CA LEU A 96 6.13 -9.41 4.95
C LEU A 96 5.05 -10.37 5.46
N PHE A 97 3.85 -9.87 5.70
CA PHE A 97 2.73 -10.66 6.23
C PHE A 97 1.82 -11.27 5.14
N SER A 98 2.17 -11.15 3.87
CA SER A 98 1.41 -11.76 2.77
C SER A 98 1.23 -13.28 2.86
N PRO A 99 2.14 -14.08 3.45
CA PRO A 99 1.90 -15.50 3.66
C PRO A 99 0.63 -15.78 4.48
N LEU A 100 0.33 -14.98 5.49
CA LEU A 100 -0.88 -15.13 6.29
C LEU A 100 -2.16 -14.93 5.45
N LEU A 101 -2.15 -13.95 4.55
CA LEU A 101 -3.26 -13.72 3.62
C LEU A 101 -3.45 -14.90 2.67
N LYS A 102 -2.35 -15.43 2.14
CA LYS A 102 -2.37 -16.58 1.23
C LYS A 102 -2.87 -17.85 1.91
N LEU A 103 -2.48 -18.11 3.16
CA LEU A 103 -3.00 -19.21 3.96
C LEU A 103 -4.52 -19.13 4.16
N CYS A 104 -5.07 -17.91 4.20
CA CYS A 104 -6.51 -17.66 4.29
C CYS A 104 -7.22 -17.62 2.92
N GLY A 105 -6.55 -17.97 1.82
CA GLY A 105 -7.12 -17.99 0.47
C GLY A 105 -7.37 -16.62 -0.15
N ILE A 106 -6.85 -15.54 0.44
CA ILE A 106 -7.07 -14.17 -0.02
C ILE A 106 -6.10 -13.83 -1.15
N LYS A 107 -6.60 -13.20 -2.22
CA LYS A 107 -5.77 -12.69 -3.31
C LYS A 107 -4.98 -11.47 -2.86
N VAL A 108 -3.70 -11.42 -3.24
CA VAL A 108 -2.77 -10.35 -2.87
C VAL A 108 -2.28 -9.62 -4.11
N VAL A 109 -2.50 -8.31 -4.14
CA VAL A 109 -1.92 -7.39 -5.13
C VAL A 109 -0.88 -6.54 -4.41
N LEU A 110 0.32 -6.42 -4.97
CA LEU A 110 1.39 -5.59 -4.45
C LEU A 110 1.65 -4.40 -5.37
N THR A 111 1.64 -3.18 -4.86
CA THR A 111 2.27 -2.05 -5.56
C THR A 111 3.70 -1.86 -5.04
N TYR A 112 4.64 -2.10 -5.93
CA TYR A 112 6.07 -1.95 -5.70
C TYR A 112 6.50 -0.52 -6.03
N HIS A 113 6.64 0.33 -4.99
CA HIS A 113 7.03 1.73 -5.19
C HIS A 113 8.55 1.91 -5.33
N SER A 114 9.33 1.24 -4.48
CA SER A 114 10.80 1.32 -4.51
C SER A 114 11.44 0.23 -3.66
N PRO A 115 12.72 -0.11 -3.91
CA PRO A 115 13.52 -0.95 -3.03
C PRO A 115 13.91 -0.18 -1.76
N ASN A 116 13.00 -0.12 -0.80
CA ASN A 116 13.14 0.70 0.40
C ASN A 116 14.43 0.45 1.20
N TYR A 117 15.06 -0.71 1.06
CA TYR A 117 16.31 -1.06 1.72
C TYR A 117 17.54 -0.31 1.17
N GLU A 118 17.46 0.33 0.01
CA GLU A 118 18.53 1.14 -0.56
C GLU A 118 18.70 2.50 0.16
N HIS A 119 17.69 2.93 0.92
CA HIS A 119 17.79 4.17 1.67
C HIS A 119 18.84 4.10 2.78
N LYS A 120 19.73 5.10 2.86
CA LYS A 120 20.84 5.21 3.83
C LYS A 120 20.39 5.16 5.29
N LYS A 121 19.13 5.48 5.59
CA LYS A 121 18.56 5.49 6.94
C LYS A 121 18.44 4.11 7.61
N TRP A 122 18.56 3.03 6.84
CA TRP A 122 18.37 1.68 7.35
C TRP A 122 19.70 1.05 7.74
N GLY A 123 19.79 0.55 8.98
CA GLY A 123 20.89 -0.28 9.44
C GLY A 123 20.87 -1.67 8.78
N TRP A 124 21.93 -2.44 8.98
CA TRP A 124 22.12 -3.76 8.36
C TRP A 124 20.93 -4.70 8.60
N GLY A 125 20.46 -4.85 9.84
CA GLY A 125 19.36 -5.75 10.16
C GLY A 125 18.04 -5.36 9.47
N ALA A 126 17.72 -4.06 9.44
CA ALA A 126 16.52 -3.58 8.76
C ALA A 126 16.59 -3.79 7.24
N ARG A 127 17.77 -3.60 6.64
CA ARG A 127 18.00 -3.89 5.21
C ARG A 127 17.79 -5.37 4.91
N THR A 128 18.32 -6.24 5.73
CA THR A 128 18.17 -7.69 5.59
C THR A 128 16.70 -8.09 5.68
N LEU A 129 15.98 -7.59 6.69
CA LEU A 129 14.55 -7.82 6.83
C LEU A 129 13.76 -7.34 5.61
N LEU A 130 14.04 -6.14 5.09
CA LEU A 130 13.35 -5.60 3.92
C LEU A 130 13.65 -6.41 2.65
N LYS A 131 14.86 -6.93 2.46
CA LYS A 131 15.19 -7.83 1.36
C LYS A 131 14.44 -9.16 1.45
N TRP A 132 14.32 -9.73 2.65
CA TRP A 132 13.49 -10.91 2.88
C TRP A 132 12.02 -10.64 2.61
N SER A 133 11.53 -9.51 3.10
CA SER A 133 10.16 -9.07 2.87
C SER A 133 9.86 -8.89 1.38
N GLU A 134 10.78 -8.34 0.60
CA GLU A 134 10.66 -8.23 -0.85
C GLU A 134 10.53 -9.61 -1.53
N LYS A 135 11.41 -10.55 -1.18
CA LYS A 135 11.35 -11.92 -1.73
C LYS A 135 10.00 -12.58 -1.42
N ILE A 136 9.53 -12.46 -0.18
CA ILE A 136 8.23 -12.96 0.25
C ILE A 136 7.11 -12.26 -0.54
N ALA A 137 7.15 -10.93 -0.61
CA ALA A 137 6.17 -10.11 -1.31
C ALA A 137 6.01 -10.53 -2.77
N LEU A 138 7.13 -10.58 -3.51
CA LEU A 138 7.14 -10.94 -4.91
C LEU A 138 6.69 -12.40 -5.12
N ARG A 139 7.05 -13.32 -4.23
CA ARG A 139 6.65 -14.72 -4.34
C ARG A 139 5.16 -14.93 -4.06
N MET A 140 4.63 -14.28 -3.03
CA MET A 140 3.28 -14.54 -2.49
C MET A 140 2.19 -13.71 -3.16
N SER A 141 2.53 -12.60 -3.83
CA SER A 141 1.53 -11.80 -4.56
C SER A 141 1.03 -12.52 -5.80
N ASP A 142 -0.27 -12.43 -6.06
CA ASP A 142 -0.92 -12.92 -7.27
C ASP A 142 -0.68 -11.98 -8.45
N ALA A 143 -0.58 -10.67 -8.18
CA ALA A 143 -0.19 -9.66 -9.14
C ALA A 143 0.72 -8.62 -8.50
N VAL A 144 1.65 -8.07 -9.27
CA VAL A 144 2.58 -7.02 -8.84
C VAL A 144 2.47 -5.82 -9.77
N ILE A 145 2.27 -4.64 -9.22
CA ILE A 145 2.28 -3.38 -9.95
C ILE A 145 3.60 -2.69 -9.69
N PHE A 146 4.39 -2.49 -10.73
CA PHE A 146 5.60 -1.67 -10.67
C PHE A 146 5.31 -0.27 -11.17
N VAL A 147 5.63 0.73 -10.35
CA VAL A 147 5.49 2.15 -10.74
C VAL A 147 6.70 2.66 -11.54
N ASN A 148 7.76 1.86 -11.62
CA ASN A 148 8.98 2.16 -12.36
C ASN A 148 9.36 0.99 -13.26
N LYS A 149 9.42 1.24 -14.57
CA LYS A 149 9.74 0.23 -15.59
C LYS A 149 11.13 -0.39 -15.40
N PHE A 150 12.13 0.43 -15.07
CA PHE A 150 13.50 -0.06 -14.85
C PHE A 150 13.61 -0.99 -13.62
N GLN A 151 12.72 -0.86 -12.64
CA GLN A 151 12.67 -1.81 -11.53
C GLN A 151 12.08 -3.14 -11.98
N LEU A 152 11.01 -3.13 -12.75
CA LEU A 152 10.39 -4.33 -13.30
C LEU A 152 11.41 -5.16 -14.12
N GLU A 153 12.22 -4.51 -14.94
CA GLU A 153 13.20 -5.16 -15.82
C GLU A 153 14.32 -5.90 -15.08
N LYS A 154 14.55 -5.59 -13.80
CA LYS A 154 15.58 -6.26 -12.97
C LYS A 154 15.19 -7.65 -12.48
N TYR A 155 13.90 -8.02 -12.57
CA TYR A 155 13.40 -9.27 -12.02
C TYR A 155 13.34 -10.38 -13.05
N ASP A 156 13.32 -11.62 -12.56
CA ASP A 156 13.21 -12.83 -13.35
C ASP A 156 11.85 -12.94 -14.07
N GLU A 157 11.76 -13.86 -15.02
CA GLU A 157 10.55 -14.05 -15.82
C GLU A 157 9.36 -14.49 -14.98
N ARG A 158 9.58 -15.28 -13.93
CA ARG A 158 8.51 -15.68 -13.00
C ARG A 158 7.86 -14.49 -12.32
N THR A 159 8.64 -13.50 -11.92
CA THR A 159 8.13 -12.25 -11.34
C THR A 159 7.46 -11.41 -12.42
N ARG A 160 8.11 -11.26 -13.58
CA ARG A 160 7.59 -10.45 -14.68
C ARG A 160 6.27 -10.96 -15.24
N SER A 161 6.05 -12.28 -15.32
CA SER A 161 4.82 -12.86 -15.87
C SER A 161 3.54 -12.50 -15.12
N LYS A 162 3.65 -12.08 -13.86
CA LYS A 162 2.53 -11.60 -13.04
C LYS A 162 2.62 -10.12 -12.70
N SER A 163 3.48 -9.38 -13.38
CA SER A 163 3.76 -7.98 -13.09
C SER A 163 3.22 -7.06 -14.20
N TYR A 164 2.78 -5.89 -13.76
CA TYR A 164 2.25 -4.84 -14.61
C TYR A 164 3.01 -3.55 -14.35
N TYR A 165 3.39 -2.85 -15.41
CA TYR A 165 3.92 -1.50 -15.30
C TYR A 165 2.76 -0.50 -15.31
N ILE A 166 2.51 0.13 -14.17
CA ILE A 166 1.51 1.18 -14.03
C ILE A 166 2.17 2.34 -13.29
N PRO A 167 2.55 3.41 -14.00
CA PRO A 167 3.18 4.56 -13.37
C PRO A 167 2.21 5.28 -12.44
N ASN A 168 2.75 6.04 -11.49
CA ASN A 168 1.93 6.91 -10.65
C ASN A 168 1.21 7.94 -11.51
N GLY A 169 -0.09 8.09 -11.30
CA GLY A 169 -0.89 9.11 -11.95
C GLY A 169 -0.52 10.52 -11.46
N ILE A 170 -0.75 11.50 -12.31
CA ILE A 170 -0.69 12.92 -11.94
C ILE A 170 -2.12 13.34 -11.60
N PRO A 171 -2.37 14.01 -10.45
CA PRO A 171 -3.68 14.53 -10.13
C PRO A 171 -4.17 15.45 -11.24
N ARG A 172 -5.45 15.37 -11.59
CA ARG A 172 -6.05 16.36 -12.52
C ARG A 172 -5.88 17.75 -11.92
N ILE A 173 -5.18 18.61 -12.62
CA ILE A 173 -5.10 20.04 -12.26
C ILE A 173 -6.41 20.64 -12.74
N THR A 174 -7.34 20.88 -11.82
CA THR A 174 -8.49 21.77 -12.11
C THR A 174 -7.92 23.17 -12.23
N PRO A 175 -8.09 23.88 -13.37
CA PRO A 175 -7.66 25.27 -13.47
C PRO A 175 -8.31 26.05 -12.32
N ALA A 176 -7.51 26.81 -11.58
CA ALA A 176 -8.06 27.71 -10.58
C ALA A 176 -9.02 28.67 -11.32
N THR A 177 -10.29 28.67 -10.91
CA THR A 177 -11.25 29.68 -11.39
C THR A 177 -10.63 31.03 -11.05
N GLN A 178 -10.31 31.82 -12.07
CA GLN A 178 -9.86 33.18 -11.86
C GLN A 178 -10.94 33.89 -11.04
N GLN A 179 -10.69 34.09 -9.76
CA GLN A 179 -11.45 35.05 -8.98
C GLN A 179 -11.05 36.45 -9.53
N ASN A 180 -11.93 37.04 -10.33
CA ASN A 180 -11.83 38.44 -10.71
C ASN A 180 -11.93 39.26 -9.41
N TYR A 181 -10.84 39.94 -9.06
CA TYR A 181 -10.80 41.00 -8.06
C TYR A 181 -11.36 42.28 -8.68
#